data_3a703cc9d9629ff0782b3e949d5b1901
#
_entry.id   3a703cc9d9629ff0782b3e949d5b1901
#
_cell.length_a   1.000
_cell.length_b   1.000
_cell.length_c   1.000
_cell.angle_alpha   90.00
_cell.angle_beta   90.00
_cell.angle_gamma   90.00
#
_symmetry.space_group_name_H-M   'P 1'
#
loop_
_entity.id
_entity.type
_entity.pdbx_description
1 polymer ?
#
loop_
_entity_poly.entity_id
_entity_poly.type
_entity_poly.pdbx_seq_one_letter_code
_entity_poly.pdbx_strand_id
1 'polypeptide(L)'
;MDSSGSVNVPLLTPLIPGGIRPGTMLLVEFDPESQWLSVATTIAARFYEAKHHVGYLAMDRPPEDVKRDLGALGIDVAAAEKAGLLAVEDWYSASLSGGRVGHAEQESRFFESTESGLRVLSLKVADLSVDWLKSSKSSPHPVYDIVDFWPAGSLVIVESFSSILRFNEEKSFVEWVERRVNPAERKRQSITIQGFVRGIHSDQLYKYMENASDGVIDIRVQERGEETKNVLRVRSLKGRPHDTKWHEIVIKSNGEATLAEQRVDNYQRPG
;
A
#
# COMPACT_ATOMS: atom_id res chain seq x y z
N MET A 1 -20.24 -11.53 11.00
CA MET A 1 -20.04 -10.91 9.67
C MET A 1 -21.11 -9.85 9.54
N ASP A 2 -20.68 -8.61 9.53
CA ASP A 2 -21.61 -7.50 9.36
C ASP A 2 -22.22 -7.59 7.96
N SER A 3 -23.52 -7.37 7.83
CA SER A 3 -24.30 -7.54 6.59
C SER A 3 -23.87 -6.65 5.40
N SER A 4 -22.78 -5.89 5.56
CA SER A 4 -22.25 -4.95 4.56
C SER A 4 -21.06 -5.48 3.74
N GLY A 5 -20.50 -6.64 4.06
CA GLY A 5 -19.28 -7.16 3.42
C GLY A 5 -18.02 -6.29 3.63
N SER A 6 -18.05 -5.35 4.59
CA SER A 6 -16.91 -4.48 4.89
C SER A 6 -15.87 -5.18 5.76
N VAL A 7 -14.61 -4.81 5.56
CA VAL A 7 -13.46 -5.34 6.30
C VAL A 7 -12.88 -4.23 7.18
N ASN A 8 -12.59 -4.55 8.43
CA ASN A 8 -11.88 -3.65 9.32
C ASN A 8 -10.39 -3.64 8.96
N VAL A 9 -9.86 -2.47 8.64
CA VAL A 9 -8.42 -2.27 8.47
C VAL A 9 -7.86 -1.72 9.77
N PRO A 10 -7.08 -2.51 10.51
CA PRO A 10 -6.50 -2.08 11.78
C PRO A 10 -5.75 -0.75 11.64
N LEU A 11 -5.66 0.03 12.70
CA LEU A 11 -5.22 1.42 12.73
C LEU A 11 -6.22 2.40 12.12
N LEU A 12 -6.90 2.05 11.01
CA LEU A 12 -7.90 2.91 10.36
C LEU A 12 -9.32 2.70 10.93
N THR A 13 -9.57 1.61 11.63
CA THR A 13 -10.89 1.29 12.20
C THR A 13 -11.50 2.41 13.07
N PRO A 14 -10.74 3.10 13.95
CA PRO A 14 -11.29 4.22 14.71
C PRO A 14 -11.72 5.40 13.84
N LEU A 15 -11.10 5.57 12.67
CA LEU A 15 -11.35 6.66 11.74
C LEU A 15 -12.43 6.31 10.72
N ILE A 16 -12.63 5.02 10.47
CA ILE A 16 -13.58 4.48 9.49
C ILE A 16 -14.44 3.40 10.19
N PRO A 17 -15.38 3.80 11.06
CA PRO A 17 -16.10 2.87 11.93
C PRO A 17 -16.96 1.84 11.18
N GLY A 18 -17.29 2.10 9.91
CA GLY A 18 -18.01 1.13 9.05
C GLY A 18 -17.11 0.16 8.29
N GLY A 19 -15.79 0.17 8.56
CA GLY A 19 -14.81 -0.62 7.80
C GLY A 19 -14.69 -0.20 6.33
N ILE A 20 -13.90 -0.93 5.56
CA ILE A 20 -13.61 -0.66 4.14
C ILE A 20 -14.23 -1.75 3.28
N ARG A 21 -14.88 -1.39 2.18
CA ARG A 21 -15.45 -2.37 1.24
C ARG A 21 -14.34 -3.04 0.43
N PRO A 22 -14.45 -4.33 0.12
CA PRO A 22 -13.64 -4.95 -0.91
C PRO A 22 -13.74 -4.17 -2.23
N GLY A 23 -12.62 -4.08 -2.96
CA GLY A 23 -12.51 -3.28 -4.19
C GLY A 23 -12.23 -1.79 -3.94
N THR A 24 -11.98 -1.37 -2.70
CA THR A 24 -11.64 0.02 -2.36
C THR A 24 -10.15 0.28 -2.52
N MET A 25 -9.84 1.43 -3.13
CA MET A 25 -8.48 1.92 -3.26
C MET A 25 -8.29 3.20 -2.43
N LEU A 26 -7.33 3.15 -1.51
CA LEU A 26 -6.95 4.28 -0.65
C LEU A 26 -5.61 4.84 -1.11
N LEU A 27 -5.57 6.12 -1.40
CA LEU A 27 -4.35 6.88 -1.62
C LEU A 27 -3.84 7.40 -0.27
N VAL A 28 -2.57 7.17 0.05
CA VAL A 28 -1.89 7.76 1.20
C VAL A 28 -0.90 8.79 0.71
N GLU A 29 -1.22 10.06 0.87
CA GLU A 29 -0.28 11.15 0.64
C GLU A 29 0.54 11.42 1.90
N PHE A 30 1.85 11.23 1.83
CA PHE A 30 2.70 11.33 3.00
C PHE A 30 3.90 12.25 2.79
N ASP A 31 4.30 12.96 3.84
CA ASP A 31 5.53 13.73 3.84
C ASP A 31 6.75 12.79 3.89
N PRO A 32 7.86 13.09 3.18
CA PRO A 32 9.03 12.19 3.09
C PRO A 32 9.58 11.74 4.45
N GLU A 33 9.55 12.61 5.45
CA GLU A 33 10.07 12.37 6.80
C GLU A 33 9.04 11.69 7.73
N SER A 34 7.84 11.41 7.21
CA SER A 34 6.76 10.85 8.03
C SER A 34 6.96 9.36 8.35
N GLN A 35 6.20 8.88 9.31
CA GLN A 35 6.22 7.48 9.75
C GLN A 35 5.34 6.57 8.87
N TRP A 36 5.21 6.88 7.58
CA TRP A 36 4.39 6.08 6.66
C TRP A 36 4.79 4.61 6.63
N LEU A 37 6.09 4.30 6.58
CA LEU A 37 6.56 2.90 6.50
C LEU A 37 6.17 2.09 7.75
N SER A 38 6.23 2.68 8.94
CA SER A 38 5.76 2.04 10.19
C SER A 38 4.25 1.86 10.20
N VAL A 39 3.49 2.82 9.66
CA VAL A 39 2.04 2.72 9.49
C VAL A 39 1.69 1.58 8.53
N ALA A 40 2.35 1.51 7.37
CA ALA A 40 2.13 0.48 6.36
C ALA A 40 2.39 -0.94 6.89
N THR A 41 3.55 -1.14 7.54
CA THR A 41 3.89 -2.45 8.14
C THR A 41 2.96 -2.81 9.30
N THR A 42 2.54 -1.84 10.12
CA THR A 42 1.56 -2.10 11.19
C THR A 42 0.22 -2.54 10.61
N ILE A 43 -0.29 -1.85 9.59
CA ILE A 43 -1.54 -2.25 8.92
C ILE A 43 -1.41 -3.65 8.36
N ALA A 44 -0.31 -3.98 7.67
CA ALA A 44 -0.04 -5.31 7.12
C ALA A 44 -0.05 -6.39 8.22
N ALA A 45 0.73 -6.18 9.30
CA ALA A 45 0.83 -7.14 10.39
C ALA A 45 -0.52 -7.40 11.06
N ARG A 46 -1.26 -6.36 11.41
CA ARG A 46 -2.54 -6.50 12.10
C ARG A 46 -3.64 -7.06 11.22
N PHE A 47 -3.58 -6.80 9.91
CA PHE A 47 -4.51 -7.39 8.94
C PHE A 47 -4.26 -8.90 8.77
N TYR A 48 -2.97 -9.29 8.73
CA TYR A 48 -2.58 -10.69 8.73
C TYR A 48 -3.02 -11.42 10.02
N GLU A 49 -2.83 -10.82 11.20
CA GLU A 49 -3.29 -11.38 12.48
C GLU A 49 -4.81 -11.61 12.52
N ALA A 50 -5.56 -10.75 11.85
CA ALA A 50 -7.00 -10.91 11.65
C ALA A 50 -7.36 -12.03 10.64
N LYS A 51 -6.37 -12.81 10.18
CA LYS A 51 -6.52 -13.97 9.27
C LYS A 51 -6.93 -13.59 7.85
N HIS A 52 -6.54 -12.41 7.40
CA HIS A 52 -6.71 -11.98 6.02
C HIS A 52 -5.38 -12.12 5.25
N HIS A 53 -5.50 -12.23 3.94
CA HIS A 53 -4.34 -12.28 3.05
C HIS A 53 -3.76 -10.88 2.85
N VAL A 54 -2.43 -10.78 2.85
CA VAL A 54 -1.69 -9.53 2.71
C VAL A 54 -0.62 -9.63 1.65
N GLY A 55 -0.62 -8.71 0.70
CA GLY A 55 0.49 -8.44 -0.20
C GLY A 55 1.14 -7.10 0.13
N TYR A 56 2.45 -7.10 0.17
CA TYR A 56 3.24 -5.91 0.42
C TYR A 56 4.26 -5.73 -0.69
N LEU A 57 4.14 -4.66 -1.47
CA LEU A 57 5.07 -4.31 -2.54
C LEU A 57 6.13 -3.36 -1.96
N ALA A 58 7.30 -3.90 -1.64
CA ALA A 58 8.45 -3.15 -1.14
C ALA A 58 9.09 -2.37 -2.29
N MET A 59 9.02 -1.03 -2.25
CA MET A 59 9.47 -0.16 -3.33
C MET A 59 10.55 0.84 -2.90
N ASP A 60 10.48 1.33 -1.66
CA ASP A 60 11.39 2.36 -1.14
C ASP A 60 12.54 1.77 -0.31
N ARG A 61 12.47 0.48 0.02
CA ARG A 61 13.45 -0.26 0.80
C ARG A 61 13.49 -1.74 0.43
N PRO A 62 14.59 -2.46 0.77
CA PRO A 62 14.68 -3.90 0.51
C PRO A 62 13.55 -4.68 1.20
N PRO A 63 13.06 -5.78 0.59
CA PRO A 63 12.02 -6.63 1.20
C PRO A 63 12.46 -7.24 2.54
N GLU A 64 13.76 -7.46 2.75
CA GLU A 64 14.31 -7.95 4.03
C GLU A 64 14.04 -6.97 5.18
N ASP A 65 14.07 -5.66 4.92
CA ASP A 65 13.75 -4.64 5.92
C ASP A 65 12.26 -4.68 6.29
N VAL A 66 11.39 -4.84 5.30
CA VAL A 66 9.94 -5.04 5.54
C VAL A 66 9.70 -6.31 6.36
N LYS A 67 10.34 -7.41 5.99
CA LYS A 67 10.22 -8.69 6.71
C LYS A 67 10.75 -8.60 8.15
N ARG A 68 11.86 -7.90 8.36
CA ARG A 68 12.40 -7.64 9.71
C ARG A 68 11.39 -6.85 10.56
N ASP A 69 10.80 -5.79 10.00
CA ASP A 69 9.83 -4.96 10.72
C ASP A 69 8.54 -5.73 11.02
N LEU A 70 8.04 -6.54 10.09
CA LEU A 70 6.91 -7.45 10.35
C LEU A 70 7.27 -8.47 11.46
N GLY A 71 8.49 -8.99 11.46
CA GLY A 71 9.01 -9.86 12.53
C GLY A 71 9.04 -9.17 13.89
N ALA A 72 9.45 -7.90 13.95
CA ALA A 72 9.44 -7.10 15.19
C ALA A 72 8.00 -6.86 15.72
N LEU A 73 7.00 -6.90 14.84
CA LEU A 73 5.57 -6.84 15.17
C LEU A 73 4.97 -8.20 15.57
N GLY A 74 5.81 -9.26 15.63
CA GLY A 74 5.39 -10.59 16.09
C GLY A 74 4.95 -11.56 14.98
N ILE A 75 5.17 -11.22 13.70
CA ILE A 75 4.80 -12.07 12.57
C ILE A 75 5.93 -13.08 12.27
N ASP A 76 5.64 -14.36 12.27
CA ASP A 76 6.50 -15.36 11.66
C ASP A 76 6.35 -15.28 10.13
N VAL A 77 7.17 -14.40 9.51
CA VAL A 77 7.08 -14.09 8.09
C VAL A 77 7.29 -15.34 7.23
N ALA A 78 8.25 -16.20 7.60
CA ALA A 78 8.54 -17.41 6.82
C ALA A 78 7.36 -18.38 6.83
N ALA A 79 6.74 -18.58 8.00
CA ALA A 79 5.54 -19.41 8.12
C ALA A 79 4.34 -18.78 7.39
N ALA A 80 4.18 -17.44 7.46
CA ALA A 80 3.11 -16.72 6.80
C ALA A 80 3.21 -16.78 5.25
N GLU A 81 4.42 -16.58 4.70
CA GLU A 81 4.70 -16.73 3.27
C GLU A 81 4.48 -18.18 2.82
N LYS A 82 4.96 -19.16 3.57
CA LYS A 82 4.76 -20.58 3.27
C LYS A 82 3.28 -20.97 3.27
N ALA A 83 2.48 -20.37 4.15
CA ALA A 83 1.03 -20.58 4.21
C ALA A 83 0.26 -19.83 3.12
N GLY A 84 0.92 -18.95 2.34
CA GLY A 84 0.29 -18.13 1.31
C GLY A 84 -0.60 -17.01 1.86
N LEU A 85 -0.45 -16.66 3.13
CA LEU A 85 -1.24 -15.58 3.78
C LEU A 85 -0.56 -14.23 3.72
N LEU A 86 0.74 -14.21 3.46
CA LEU A 86 1.57 -13.00 3.31
C LEU A 86 2.48 -13.16 2.11
N ALA A 87 2.64 -12.10 1.33
CA ALA A 87 3.67 -11.98 0.31
C ALA A 87 4.36 -10.62 0.44
N VAL A 88 5.70 -10.61 0.51
CA VAL A 88 6.50 -9.40 0.44
C VAL A 88 7.29 -9.43 -0.87
N GLU A 89 6.89 -8.56 -1.80
CA GLU A 89 7.42 -8.52 -3.17
C GLU A 89 8.54 -7.51 -3.34
N ASP A 90 9.62 -7.90 -4.01
CA ASP A 90 10.80 -7.06 -4.26
C ASP A 90 10.63 -6.18 -5.50
N TRP A 91 10.13 -4.98 -5.30
CA TRP A 91 10.10 -3.93 -6.32
C TRP A 91 11.24 -2.92 -6.13
N TYR A 92 11.91 -2.96 -4.98
CA TYR A 92 13.03 -2.08 -4.67
C TYR A 92 14.23 -2.35 -5.58
N SER A 93 14.63 -3.62 -5.73
CA SER A 93 15.76 -3.99 -6.58
C SER A 93 15.53 -3.61 -8.04
N ALA A 94 14.30 -3.72 -8.54
CA ALA A 94 13.94 -3.25 -9.87
C ALA A 94 14.09 -1.72 -10.01
N SER A 95 13.79 -0.96 -8.96
CA SER A 95 13.96 0.51 -8.95
C SER A 95 15.43 0.94 -9.01
N LEU A 96 16.34 0.17 -8.40
CA LEU A 96 17.78 0.48 -8.43
C LEU A 96 18.44 0.24 -9.79
N SER A 97 17.91 -0.66 -10.58
CA SER A 97 18.43 -0.98 -11.93
C SER A 97 17.95 -0.03 -13.03
N GLY A 98 17.40 1.13 -12.67
CA GLY A 98 16.89 2.12 -13.62
C GLY A 98 15.61 1.67 -14.33
N GLY A 99 14.82 0.81 -13.69
CA GLY A 99 13.62 0.20 -14.27
C GLY A 99 13.93 -0.92 -15.26
N ARG A 100 15.19 -1.19 -15.52
CA ARG A 100 15.65 -2.32 -16.34
C ARG A 100 16.35 -3.31 -15.43
N VAL A 101 15.77 -4.47 -15.23
CA VAL A 101 16.47 -5.59 -14.61
C VAL A 101 17.51 -6.07 -15.61
N GLY A 102 18.76 -5.65 -15.44
CA GLY A 102 19.88 -6.22 -16.20
C GLY A 102 19.93 -7.71 -15.87
N HIS A 103 20.02 -8.57 -16.85
CA HIS A 103 20.14 -10.04 -16.94
C HIS A 103 20.29 -10.90 -15.66
N ALA A 104 20.26 -10.33 -14.44
CA ALA A 104 20.10 -11.06 -13.20
C ALA A 104 18.62 -11.38 -13.03
N GLU A 105 18.26 -12.64 -13.26
CA GLU A 105 16.93 -13.17 -13.11
C GLU A 105 16.47 -13.02 -11.65
N GLN A 106 15.73 -11.94 -11.38
CA GLN A 106 15.09 -11.78 -10.09
C GLN A 106 13.78 -12.54 -10.11
N GLU A 107 13.72 -13.60 -9.35
CA GLU A 107 12.52 -14.40 -9.20
C GLU A 107 11.57 -13.71 -8.20
N SER A 108 10.56 -13.02 -8.69
CA SER A 108 9.39 -12.69 -7.88
C SER A 108 8.58 -13.95 -7.63
N ARG A 109 8.18 -14.18 -6.38
CA ARG A 109 7.37 -15.34 -6.03
C ARG A 109 5.90 -14.98 -6.10
N PHE A 110 5.16 -15.72 -6.91
CA PHE A 110 3.71 -15.58 -7.04
C PHE A 110 2.99 -16.76 -6.40
N PHE A 111 1.76 -16.54 -6.05
CA PHE A 111 0.91 -17.55 -5.44
C PHE A 111 -0.14 -18.00 -6.44
N GLU A 112 -0.26 -19.29 -6.67
CA GLU A 112 -1.32 -19.91 -7.45
C GLU A 112 -2.33 -20.55 -6.49
N SER A 113 -3.60 -20.19 -6.63
CA SER A 113 -4.68 -20.89 -5.91
C SER A 113 -4.92 -22.25 -6.54
N THR A 114 -4.79 -23.30 -5.75
CA THR A 114 -5.11 -24.67 -6.17
C THR A 114 -6.20 -25.23 -5.25
N GLU A 115 -6.86 -26.31 -5.64
CA GLU A 115 -7.84 -26.99 -4.78
C GLU A 115 -7.25 -27.46 -3.43
N SER A 116 -5.94 -27.59 -3.33
CA SER A 116 -5.21 -27.97 -2.12
C SER A 116 -4.55 -26.82 -1.37
N GLY A 117 -4.71 -25.57 -1.80
CA GLY A 117 -4.10 -24.37 -1.21
C GLY A 117 -3.38 -23.47 -2.21
N LEU A 118 -2.62 -22.50 -1.71
CA LEU A 118 -1.84 -21.57 -2.51
C LEU A 118 -0.49 -22.18 -2.90
N ARG A 119 -0.17 -22.14 -4.18
CA ARG A 119 1.13 -22.53 -4.70
C ARG A 119 1.94 -21.30 -5.09
N VAL A 120 3.19 -21.24 -4.62
CA VAL A 120 4.11 -20.16 -4.98
C VAL A 120 4.67 -20.40 -6.38
N LEU A 121 4.43 -19.44 -7.28
CA LEU A 121 5.05 -19.40 -8.60
C LEU A 121 6.15 -18.33 -8.61
N SER A 122 7.24 -18.60 -9.32
CA SER A 122 8.30 -17.60 -9.55
C SER A 122 8.04 -16.89 -10.88
N LEU A 123 8.00 -15.57 -10.87
CA LEU A 123 7.91 -14.73 -12.06
C LEU A 123 9.11 -13.77 -12.11
N LYS A 124 9.56 -13.50 -13.33
CA LYS A 124 10.64 -12.55 -13.59
C LYS A 124 10.04 -11.15 -13.77
N VAL A 125 10.27 -10.26 -12.83
CA VAL A 125 9.95 -8.84 -13.01
C VAL A 125 11.07 -8.21 -13.83
N ALA A 126 10.82 -7.97 -15.12
CA ALA A 126 11.85 -7.53 -16.06
C ALA A 126 12.00 -6.00 -16.14
N ASP A 127 10.94 -5.23 -15.85
CA ASP A 127 10.93 -3.78 -16.10
C ASP A 127 9.77 -3.10 -15.36
N LEU A 128 10.01 -1.95 -14.74
CA LEU A 128 8.99 -1.11 -14.11
C LEU A 128 8.48 0.00 -15.05
N SER A 129 8.90 0.02 -16.33
CA SER A 129 8.41 1.03 -17.26
C SER A 129 6.91 0.85 -17.55
N VAL A 130 6.16 1.96 -17.63
CA VAL A 130 4.74 1.92 -17.98
C VAL A 130 4.53 1.39 -19.39
N ASP A 131 5.48 1.59 -20.29
CA ASP A 131 5.38 1.06 -21.65
C ASP A 131 5.45 -0.48 -21.66
N TRP A 132 6.30 -1.07 -20.84
CA TRP A 132 6.28 -2.50 -20.60
C TRP A 132 4.97 -2.95 -19.94
N LEU A 133 4.52 -2.25 -18.90
CA LEU A 133 3.25 -2.50 -18.23
C LEU A 133 2.04 -2.38 -19.18
N LYS A 134 2.13 -1.58 -20.25
CA LYS A 134 1.10 -1.41 -21.29
C LYS A 134 1.20 -2.44 -22.42
N SER A 135 2.40 -2.84 -22.81
CA SER A 135 2.66 -3.53 -24.07
C SER A 135 2.42 -5.03 -24.05
N SER A 136 2.39 -5.65 -22.89
CA SER A 136 2.18 -7.10 -22.79
C SER A 136 0.73 -7.48 -23.03
N LYS A 137 0.34 -7.54 -24.32
CA LYS A 137 -0.97 -8.11 -24.72
C LYS A 137 -1.07 -9.63 -24.52
N SER A 138 0.05 -10.30 -24.28
CA SER A 138 0.17 -11.76 -24.29
C SER A 138 0.95 -12.35 -23.11
N SER A 139 1.46 -11.51 -22.21
CA SER A 139 2.14 -11.98 -21.00
C SER A 139 1.42 -11.43 -19.76
N PRO A 140 1.16 -12.27 -18.78
CA PRO A 140 0.55 -11.81 -17.56
C PRO A 140 1.43 -10.72 -16.93
N HIS A 141 0.81 -9.59 -16.56
CA HIS A 141 1.51 -8.51 -15.86
C HIS A 141 1.80 -8.96 -14.43
N PRO A 142 3.05 -8.93 -13.95
CA PRO A 142 3.38 -9.39 -12.60
C PRO A 142 2.48 -8.76 -11.53
N VAL A 143 2.21 -7.44 -11.63
CA VAL A 143 1.31 -6.74 -10.68
C VAL A 143 -0.12 -7.28 -10.73
N TYR A 144 -0.57 -7.76 -11.88
CA TYR A 144 -1.94 -8.26 -12.04
C TYR A 144 -2.07 -9.70 -11.59
N ASP A 145 -1.06 -10.53 -11.83
CA ASP A 145 -1.11 -11.95 -11.51
C ASP A 145 -1.01 -12.21 -10.01
N ILE A 146 -0.23 -11.41 -9.28
CA ILE A 146 -0.11 -11.52 -7.82
C ILE A 146 -1.48 -11.42 -7.14
N VAL A 147 -2.34 -10.54 -7.68
CA VAL A 147 -3.62 -10.22 -7.01
C VAL A 147 -4.76 -11.09 -7.52
N ASP A 148 -4.64 -11.73 -8.69
CA ASP A 148 -5.72 -12.58 -9.27
C ASP A 148 -6.02 -13.81 -8.41
N PHE A 149 -5.08 -14.24 -7.56
CA PHE A 149 -5.19 -15.44 -6.75
C PHE A 149 -5.63 -15.17 -5.31
N TRP A 150 -5.78 -13.90 -4.91
CA TRP A 150 -6.12 -13.58 -3.54
C TRP A 150 -7.63 -13.50 -3.33
N PRO A 151 -8.12 -13.98 -2.19
CA PRO A 151 -9.54 -13.89 -1.86
C PRO A 151 -10.03 -12.46 -1.83
N ALA A 152 -11.32 -12.26 -2.11
CA ALA A 152 -11.95 -10.95 -1.95
C ALA A 152 -11.74 -10.42 -0.52
N GLY A 153 -11.42 -9.13 -0.40
CA GLY A 153 -11.10 -8.50 0.87
C GLY A 153 -9.64 -8.67 1.31
N SER A 154 -8.76 -9.24 0.46
CA SER A 154 -7.30 -9.21 0.71
C SER A 154 -6.78 -7.77 0.71
N LEU A 155 -5.74 -7.53 1.52
CA LEU A 155 -5.04 -6.24 1.55
C LEU A 155 -3.85 -6.25 0.60
N VAL A 156 -3.71 -5.20 -0.20
CA VAL A 156 -2.49 -4.92 -0.98
C VAL A 156 -1.93 -3.59 -0.53
N ILE A 157 -0.68 -3.58 -0.07
CA ILE A 157 0.06 -2.36 0.24
C ILE A 157 1.07 -2.11 -0.86
N VAL A 158 0.95 -0.96 -1.51
CA VAL A 158 1.95 -0.42 -2.42
C VAL A 158 2.71 0.65 -1.64
N GLU A 159 3.98 0.38 -1.30
CA GLU A 159 4.76 1.24 -0.42
C GLU A 159 4.89 2.66 -0.97
N SER A 160 5.18 2.80 -2.27
CA SER A 160 5.24 4.11 -2.91
C SER A 160 5.08 4.04 -4.43
N PHE A 161 4.00 4.57 -4.96
CA PHE A 161 3.88 4.79 -6.41
C PHE A 161 4.86 5.84 -6.95
N SER A 162 5.35 6.73 -6.09
CA SER A 162 6.38 7.70 -6.47
C SER A 162 7.66 7.04 -6.97
N SER A 163 7.98 5.84 -6.51
CA SER A 163 9.14 5.07 -6.98
C SER A 163 8.98 4.59 -8.42
N ILE A 164 7.75 4.26 -8.86
CA ILE A 164 7.47 3.93 -10.27
C ILE A 164 7.57 5.19 -11.14
N LEU A 165 7.13 6.33 -10.63
CA LEU A 165 7.15 7.61 -11.35
C LEU A 165 8.54 8.14 -11.66
N ARG A 166 9.59 7.67 -10.97
CA ARG A 166 10.99 8.00 -11.33
C ARG A 166 11.36 7.61 -12.76
N PHE A 167 10.67 6.63 -13.34
CA PHE A 167 10.96 6.06 -14.67
C PHE A 167 9.85 6.28 -15.68
N ASN A 168 8.82 7.05 -15.32
CA ASN A 168 7.62 7.20 -16.14
C ASN A 168 7.13 8.64 -16.16
N GLU A 169 6.59 9.06 -17.30
CA GLU A 169 5.88 10.34 -17.39
C GLU A 169 4.57 10.29 -16.62
N GLU A 170 4.24 11.34 -15.88
CA GLU A 170 3.04 11.46 -15.06
C GLU A 170 1.76 11.13 -15.83
N LYS A 171 1.62 11.64 -17.07
CA LYS A 171 0.46 11.38 -17.91
C LYS A 171 0.30 9.88 -18.22
N SER A 172 1.38 9.23 -18.60
CA SER A 172 1.39 7.79 -18.91
C SER A 172 1.06 6.95 -17.68
N PHE A 173 1.55 7.36 -16.52
CA PHE A 173 1.24 6.73 -15.25
C PHE A 173 -0.24 6.84 -14.89
N VAL A 174 -0.85 8.04 -15.00
CA VAL A 174 -2.29 8.23 -14.77
C VAL A 174 -3.13 7.34 -15.69
N GLU A 175 -2.82 7.31 -16.99
CA GLU A 175 -3.54 6.45 -17.93
C GLU A 175 -3.43 4.96 -17.55
N TRP A 176 -2.28 4.52 -17.08
CA TRP A 176 -2.08 3.15 -16.61
C TRP A 176 -2.91 2.87 -15.35
N VAL A 177 -2.89 3.75 -14.35
CA VAL A 177 -3.70 3.61 -13.13
C VAL A 177 -5.19 3.51 -13.49
N GLU A 178 -5.71 4.45 -14.28
CA GLU A 178 -7.13 4.50 -14.61
C GLU A 178 -7.60 3.32 -15.46
N ARG A 179 -6.78 2.90 -16.44
CA ARG A 179 -7.20 1.89 -17.43
C ARG A 179 -6.84 0.46 -17.03
N ARG A 180 -5.93 0.27 -16.10
CA ARG A 180 -5.41 -1.05 -15.72
C ARG A 180 -5.54 -1.32 -14.23
N VAL A 181 -4.91 -0.49 -13.37
CA VAL A 181 -4.88 -0.74 -11.94
C VAL A 181 -6.28 -0.72 -11.34
N ASN A 182 -6.99 0.40 -11.51
CA ASN A 182 -8.31 0.59 -10.90
C ASN A 182 -9.34 -0.48 -11.32
N PRO A 183 -9.50 -0.82 -12.61
CA PRO A 183 -10.42 -1.88 -13.01
C PRO A 183 -10.04 -3.25 -12.47
N ALA A 184 -8.73 -3.56 -12.42
CA ALA A 184 -8.24 -4.82 -11.91
C ALA A 184 -8.54 -4.98 -10.41
N GLU A 185 -8.20 -3.98 -9.58
CA GLU A 185 -8.44 -4.00 -8.14
C GLU A 185 -9.93 -4.13 -7.80
N ARG A 186 -10.79 -3.41 -8.52
CA ARG A 186 -12.25 -3.54 -8.36
C ARG A 186 -12.76 -4.92 -8.74
N LYS A 187 -12.25 -5.49 -9.83
CA LYS A 187 -12.63 -6.86 -10.26
C LYS A 187 -12.22 -7.90 -9.22
N ARG A 188 -11.05 -7.74 -8.61
CA ARG A 188 -10.49 -8.66 -7.61
C ARG A 188 -11.08 -8.48 -6.23
N GLN A 189 -11.77 -7.35 -5.98
CA GLN A 189 -12.30 -7.02 -4.67
C GLN A 189 -11.21 -6.92 -3.59
N SER A 190 -9.98 -6.51 -3.96
CA SER A 190 -8.90 -6.22 -3.01
C SER A 190 -9.15 -4.89 -2.32
N ILE A 191 -8.58 -4.73 -1.12
CA ILE A 191 -8.42 -3.43 -0.47
C ILE A 191 -6.97 -3.00 -0.75
N THR A 192 -6.78 -1.92 -1.50
CA THR A 192 -5.45 -1.47 -1.89
C THR A 192 -5.12 -0.15 -1.20
N ILE A 193 -3.95 -0.08 -0.54
CA ILE A 193 -3.42 1.13 0.10
C ILE A 193 -2.15 1.51 -0.64
N GLN A 194 -2.15 2.69 -1.25
CA GLN A 194 -1.11 3.15 -2.17
C GLN A 194 -0.42 4.37 -1.61
N GLY A 195 0.87 4.25 -1.28
CA GLY A 195 1.68 5.37 -0.83
C GLY A 195 2.04 6.32 -1.98
N PHE A 196 2.06 7.63 -1.69
CA PHE A 196 2.39 8.68 -2.64
C PHE A 196 3.12 9.81 -1.93
N VAL A 197 4.40 9.99 -2.27
CA VAL A 197 5.25 11.00 -1.62
C VAL A 197 4.77 12.40 -1.99
N ARG A 198 4.56 13.24 -1.01
CA ARG A 198 4.09 14.61 -1.20
C ARG A 198 5.22 15.55 -1.60
N GLY A 199 4.88 16.51 -2.47
CA GLY A 199 5.76 17.63 -2.81
C GLY A 199 6.81 17.34 -3.89
N ILE A 200 6.81 16.14 -4.49
CA ILE A 200 7.79 15.77 -5.54
C ILE A 200 7.17 15.61 -6.93
N HIS A 201 5.87 15.72 -7.06
CA HIS A 201 5.12 15.59 -8.31
C HIS A 201 4.31 16.85 -8.61
N SER A 202 3.75 16.93 -9.81
CA SER A 202 2.89 18.06 -10.18
C SER A 202 1.57 18.08 -9.38
N ASP A 203 1.04 19.27 -9.10
CA ASP A 203 -0.28 19.41 -8.45
C ASP A 203 -1.38 18.74 -9.24
N GLN A 204 -1.23 18.69 -10.56
CA GLN A 204 -2.18 18.04 -11.45
C GLN A 204 -2.20 16.53 -11.23
N LEU A 205 -1.04 15.90 -11.04
CA LEU A 205 -0.94 14.47 -10.75
C LEU A 205 -1.62 14.12 -9.42
N TYR A 206 -1.38 14.90 -8.34
CA TYR A 206 -2.06 14.68 -7.07
C TYR A 206 -3.59 14.70 -7.23
N LYS A 207 -4.13 15.71 -7.95
CA LYS A 207 -5.57 15.81 -8.19
C LYS A 207 -6.12 14.63 -9.00
N TYR A 208 -5.36 14.13 -9.97
CA TYR A 208 -5.76 12.94 -10.72
C TYR A 208 -5.78 11.70 -9.83
N MET A 209 -4.74 11.48 -9.03
CA MET A 209 -4.67 10.34 -8.13
C MET A 209 -5.74 10.38 -7.04
N GLU A 210 -6.01 11.56 -6.46
CA GLU A 210 -7.11 11.79 -5.51
C GLU A 210 -8.49 11.46 -6.15
N ASN A 211 -8.70 11.89 -7.38
CA ASN A 211 -9.95 11.61 -8.10
C ASN A 211 -10.09 10.13 -8.47
N ALA A 212 -9.00 9.48 -8.84
CA ALA A 212 -8.96 8.07 -9.23
C ALA A 212 -9.15 7.12 -8.03
N SER A 213 -8.86 7.58 -6.81
CA SER A 213 -8.96 6.79 -5.57
C SER A 213 -10.35 6.89 -4.94
N ASP A 214 -10.74 5.88 -4.16
CA ASP A 214 -12.01 5.87 -3.43
C ASP A 214 -11.91 6.62 -2.10
N GLY A 215 -10.69 6.76 -1.55
CA GLY A 215 -10.40 7.55 -0.37
C GLY A 215 -8.99 8.08 -0.35
N VAL A 216 -8.77 9.13 0.44
CA VAL A 216 -7.47 9.78 0.60
C VAL A 216 -7.15 9.91 2.07
N ILE A 217 -5.97 9.44 2.44
CA ILE A 217 -5.38 9.53 3.77
C ILE A 217 -4.19 10.47 3.69
N ASP A 218 -4.12 11.42 4.61
CA ASP A 218 -2.95 12.28 4.77
C ASP A 218 -2.10 11.79 5.93
N ILE A 219 -0.78 11.69 5.73
CA ILE A 219 0.21 11.54 6.80
C ILE A 219 1.18 12.71 6.70
N ARG A 220 1.30 13.48 7.77
CA ARG A 220 2.09 14.71 7.80
C ARG A 220 3.04 14.73 8.99
N VAL A 221 4.12 15.46 8.81
CA VAL A 221 5.01 15.86 9.91
C VAL A 221 4.58 17.25 10.38
N GLN A 222 4.39 17.41 11.66
CA GLN A 222 4.01 18.67 12.29
C GLN A 222 5.06 19.08 13.32
N GLU A 223 5.66 20.24 13.11
CA GLU A 223 6.52 20.86 14.09
C GLU A 223 5.69 21.65 15.12
N ARG A 224 5.90 21.39 16.40
CA ARG A 224 5.30 22.13 17.53
C ARG A 224 6.39 22.55 18.50
N GLY A 225 6.91 23.75 18.32
CA GLY A 225 8.07 24.21 19.06
C GLY A 225 9.30 23.36 18.75
N GLU A 226 9.85 22.68 19.75
CA GLU A 226 10.99 21.76 19.59
C GLU A 226 10.59 20.31 19.29
N GLU A 227 9.29 20.01 19.31
CA GLU A 227 8.79 18.64 19.08
C GLU A 227 8.31 18.45 17.64
N THR A 228 8.66 17.31 17.07
CA THR A 228 8.16 16.86 15.77
C THR A 228 7.15 15.73 15.99
N LYS A 229 5.94 15.90 15.46
CA LYS A 229 4.85 14.92 15.57
C LYS A 229 4.40 14.43 14.22
N ASN A 230 4.19 13.12 14.12
CA ASN A 230 3.53 12.53 12.96
C ASN A 230 2.02 12.51 13.17
N VAL A 231 1.26 12.95 12.20
CA VAL A 231 -0.19 13.01 12.28
C VAL A 231 -0.84 12.37 11.06
N LEU A 232 -1.97 11.72 11.26
CA LEU A 232 -2.75 11.04 10.22
C LEU A 232 -4.21 11.52 10.28
N ARG A 233 -4.84 11.63 9.11
CA ARG A 233 -6.30 11.77 8.97
C ARG A 233 -6.81 11.03 7.76
N VAL A 234 -8.08 10.68 7.76
CA VAL A 234 -8.81 10.32 6.54
C VAL A 234 -9.38 11.61 5.97
N ARG A 235 -8.75 12.15 4.89
CA ARG A 235 -9.19 13.42 4.27
C ARG A 235 -10.52 13.27 3.55
N SER A 236 -10.70 12.14 2.87
CA SER A 236 -11.93 11.80 2.16
C SER A 236 -12.11 10.30 2.04
N LEU A 237 -13.35 9.85 2.02
CA LEU A 237 -13.72 8.48 1.69
C LEU A 237 -15.10 8.52 1.00
N LYS A 238 -15.15 8.12 -0.26
CA LYS A 238 -16.34 8.20 -1.09
C LYS A 238 -17.47 7.31 -0.56
N GLY A 239 -18.63 7.92 -0.30
CA GLY A 239 -19.84 7.21 0.09
C GLY A 239 -19.83 6.58 1.50
N ARG A 240 -18.91 7.00 2.40
CA ARG A 240 -18.85 6.50 3.77
C ARG A 240 -18.56 7.57 4.81
N PRO A 241 -19.19 7.48 5.99
CA PRO A 241 -18.80 8.29 7.14
C PRO A 241 -17.37 7.96 7.57
N HIS A 242 -16.61 8.98 7.91
CA HIS A 242 -15.24 8.85 8.42
C HIS A 242 -14.87 10.05 9.28
N ASP A 243 -13.87 9.90 10.15
CA ASP A 243 -13.32 11.00 10.93
C ASP A 243 -12.27 11.74 10.10
N THR A 244 -12.50 13.04 9.87
CA THR A 244 -11.60 13.90 9.09
C THR A 244 -10.57 14.64 9.94
N LYS A 245 -10.58 14.45 11.26
CA LYS A 245 -9.67 15.12 12.19
C LYS A 245 -8.29 14.53 12.13
N TRP A 246 -7.31 15.32 12.53
CA TRP A 246 -5.95 14.85 12.67
C TRP A 246 -5.77 14.05 13.97
N HIS A 247 -5.08 12.93 13.87
CA HIS A 247 -4.70 12.06 14.97
C HIS A 247 -3.18 11.92 15.00
N GLU A 248 -2.58 12.01 16.16
CA GLU A 248 -1.15 11.80 16.34
C GLU A 248 -0.82 10.32 16.20
N ILE A 249 0.23 10.02 15.43
CA ILE A 249 0.81 8.69 15.28
C ILE A 249 1.90 8.53 16.32
N VAL A 250 1.81 7.52 17.15
CA VAL A 250 2.83 7.13 18.11
C VAL A 250 3.48 5.82 17.68
N ILE A 251 4.80 5.82 17.57
CA ILE A 251 5.57 4.61 17.26
C ILE A 251 6.08 3.99 18.57
N LYS A 252 5.70 2.75 18.82
CA LYS A 252 6.17 1.96 19.96
C LYS A 252 7.61 1.48 19.73
N SER A 253 8.26 1.00 20.78
CA SER A 253 9.64 0.50 20.73
C SER A 253 9.88 -0.66 19.76
N ASN A 254 8.84 -1.44 19.44
CA ASN A 254 8.87 -2.52 18.44
C ASN A 254 8.54 -2.05 17.01
N GLY A 255 8.40 -0.74 16.77
CA GLY A 255 8.06 -0.17 15.46
C GLY A 255 6.56 -0.11 15.15
N GLU A 256 5.69 -0.58 16.04
CA GLU A 256 4.24 -0.53 15.86
C GLU A 256 3.71 0.91 15.88
N ALA A 257 2.98 1.27 14.84
CA ALA A 257 2.25 2.54 14.79
C ALA A 257 0.89 2.41 15.49
N THR A 258 0.56 3.38 16.34
CA THR A 258 -0.74 3.50 16.99
C THR A 258 -1.24 4.93 16.90
N LEU A 259 -2.55 5.14 17.00
CA LEU A 259 -3.10 6.50 17.13
C LEU A 259 -3.15 6.87 18.62
N ALA A 260 -2.73 8.09 18.94
CA ALA A 260 -2.88 8.64 20.29
C ALA A 260 -4.38 8.78 20.63
N GLU A 261 -4.72 8.60 21.91
CA GLU A 261 -6.10 8.73 22.39
C GLU A 261 -6.64 10.17 22.25
N GLN A 262 -5.74 11.17 22.25
CA GLN A 262 -6.11 12.58 22.10
C GLN A 262 -6.06 13.03 20.65
N ARG A 263 -7.10 13.75 20.23
CA ARG A 263 -7.19 14.40 18.92
C ARG A 263 -6.30 15.63 18.87
N VAL A 264 -5.70 15.86 17.68
CA VAL A 264 -4.90 17.09 17.45
C VAL A 264 -5.83 18.18 16.91
N ASP A 265 -6.31 19.07 17.76
CA ASP A 265 -7.36 20.02 17.40
C ASP A 265 -6.90 21.19 16.48
N ASN A 266 -5.59 21.45 16.32
CA ASN A 266 -5.08 22.59 15.55
C ASN A 266 -3.95 22.21 14.59
N TYR A 267 -4.29 21.61 13.46
CA TYR A 267 -3.35 21.51 12.34
C TYR A 267 -3.28 22.85 11.60
N GLN A 268 -2.20 23.61 11.79
CA GLN A 268 -1.88 24.76 10.92
C GLN A 268 -1.10 24.25 9.71
N ARG A 269 -1.60 24.53 8.50
CA ARG A 269 -0.86 24.26 7.28
C ARG A 269 0.41 25.13 7.31
N PRO A 270 1.60 24.56 7.10
CA PRO A 270 2.75 25.39 6.73
C PRO A 270 2.40 26.08 5.42
N GLY A 271 2.65 27.39 5.36
CA GLY A 271 2.37 28.27 4.22
C GLY A 271 3.24 27.94 2.99
#